data_7f3565d13a62afb127be5a7b856e7a6a
#
_entry.id   7f3565d13a62afb127be5a7b856e7a6a
#
_cell.length_a   1.000
_cell.length_b   1.000
_cell.length_c   1.000
_cell.angle_alpha   90.00
_cell.angle_beta   90.00
_cell.angle_gamma   90.00
#
_symmetry.space_group_name_H-M   'P 1'
#
loop_
_entity.id
_entity.type
_entity.pdbx_description
1 polymer ?
#
loop_
_entity_poly.entity_id
_entity_poly.type
_entity_poly.pdbx_seq_one_letter_code
_entity_poly.pdbx_strand_id
1 'polypeptide(L)'
;GAGRMARRVVALLRDYECFDLVGLVSRPRTDEISDVVCFISLDEVNCPVDLLIDFTLPGGAGLAAKWCEANNVALLSGTTGLKDEDFEALKRASLKVPVLWAPNLSHGVALITALVRQAAGALGAGADISINDIHHRYKLDAPSGTALALASAAKEGRSKYSQPLMDKEPPGALGSNDESGVTFSSVREGEVIGEHTVSFKMHDELIEISHKALDRDVFAKGALQAGEWLVKQPPGHYSTADWLGLQ
;
A
#
# COMPACT_ATOMS: atom_id res chain seq x y z
N GLY A 1 -12.15 11.33 -4.62
CA GLY A 1 -12.34 11.60 -6.05
C GLY A 1 -13.21 10.57 -6.76
N ALA A 2 -13.67 10.86 -7.96
CA ALA A 2 -14.52 9.96 -8.78
C ALA A 2 -13.69 9.02 -9.70
N GLY A 3 -12.47 8.71 -9.31
CA GLY A 3 -11.57 7.83 -10.06
C GLY A 3 -11.97 6.34 -9.96
N ARG A 4 -11.19 5.47 -10.64
CA ARG A 4 -11.43 4.02 -10.68
C ARG A 4 -11.57 3.38 -9.30
N MET A 5 -10.68 3.73 -8.35
CA MET A 5 -10.73 3.18 -6.99
C MET A 5 -11.93 3.67 -6.20
N ALA A 6 -12.27 4.96 -6.25
CA ALA A 6 -13.44 5.50 -5.56
C ALA A 6 -14.73 4.82 -6.05
N ARG A 7 -14.88 4.60 -7.35
CA ARG A 7 -16.05 3.88 -7.93
C ARG A 7 -16.16 2.45 -7.39
N ARG A 8 -15.04 1.75 -7.22
CA ARG A 8 -15.03 0.39 -6.65
C ARG A 8 -15.38 0.41 -5.16
N VAL A 9 -14.82 1.35 -4.39
CA VAL A 9 -15.16 1.52 -2.98
C VAL A 9 -16.67 1.78 -2.84
N VAL A 10 -17.23 2.74 -3.59
CA VAL A 10 -18.68 3.05 -3.55
C VAL A 10 -19.53 1.84 -3.93
N ALA A 11 -19.15 1.10 -4.97
CA ALA A 11 -19.89 -0.10 -5.39
C ALA A 11 -19.92 -1.19 -4.31
N LEU A 12 -18.81 -1.35 -3.55
CA LEU A 12 -18.69 -2.34 -2.50
C LEU A 12 -19.32 -1.92 -1.17
N LEU A 13 -19.57 -0.61 -0.94
CA LEU A 13 -20.18 -0.15 0.31
C LEU A 13 -21.53 -0.80 0.60
N ARG A 14 -22.25 -1.25 -0.42
CA ARG A 14 -23.52 -1.96 -0.28
C ARG A 14 -23.42 -3.27 0.53
N ASP A 15 -22.20 -3.83 0.58
CA ASP A 15 -21.90 -5.08 1.28
C ASP A 15 -21.41 -4.83 2.74
N TYR A 16 -21.37 -3.55 3.18
CA TYR A 16 -20.85 -3.14 4.48
C TYR A 16 -21.88 -2.30 5.24
N GLU A 17 -22.54 -2.92 6.22
CA GLU A 17 -23.57 -2.24 7.07
C GLU A 17 -22.96 -1.17 8.01
N CYS A 18 -21.65 -1.19 8.23
CA CYS A 18 -20.98 -0.27 9.15
C CYS A 18 -20.59 1.08 8.52
N PHE A 19 -20.88 1.30 7.22
CA PHE A 19 -20.54 2.53 6.53
C PHE A 19 -21.77 3.24 5.96
N ASP A 20 -21.86 4.53 6.24
CA ASP A 20 -22.74 5.47 5.56
C ASP A 20 -21.92 6.38 4.65
N LEU A 21 -22.17 6.35 3.35
CA LEU A 21 -21.48 7.22 2.40
C LEU A 21 -22.04 8.64 2.46
N VAL A 22 -21.28 9.54 3.06
CA VAL A 22 -21.60 10.97 3.15
C VAL A 22 -21.48 11.66 1.79
N GLY A 23 -20.46 11.30 1.00
CA GLY A 23 -20.26 11.87 -0.32
C GLY A 23 -18.87 11.63 -0.90
N LEU A 24 -18.66 12.18 -2.08
CA LEU A 24 -17.38 12.14 -2.82
C LEU A 24 -16.87 13.55 -3.01
N VAL A 25 -15.59 13.76 -2.75
CA VAL A 25 -14.91 15.01 -3.12
C VAL A 25 -14.18 14.82 -4.43
N SER A 26 -14.61 15.50 -5.50
CA SER A 26 -14.02 15.36 -6.83
C SER A 26 -14.19 16.66 -7.63
N ARG A 27 -13.20 16.97 -8.44
CA ARG A 27 -13.40 18.00 -9.46
C ARG A 27 -14.55 17.61 -10.38
N PRO A 28 -15.30 18.58 -10.92
CA PRO A 28 -16.39 18.30 -11.84
C PRO A 28 -15.92 17.40 -13.00
N ARG A 29 -16.59 16.29 -13.22
CA ARG A 29 -16.37 15.37 -14.34
C ARG A 29 -17.73 15.01 -14.92
N THR A 30 -17.75 14.74 -16.21
CA THR A 30 -18.93 14.30 -16.97
C THR A 30 -19.49 12.94 -16.52
N ASP A 31 -18.68 12.15 -15.81
CA ASP A 31 -19.04 10.80 -15.35
C ASP A 31 -19.40 10.86 -13.87
N GLU A 32 -20.56 11.36 -13.53
CA GLU A 32 -21.08 11.33 -12.15
C GLU A 32 -21.35 9.89 -11.71
N ILE A 33 -21.11 9.61 -10.43
CA ILE A 33 -21.61 8.39 -9.79
C ILE A 33 -23.03 8.72 -9.38
N SER A 34 -24.03 8.07 -10.00
CA SER A 34 -25.44 8.31 -9.71
C SER A 34 -25.72 8.08 -8.21
N ASP A 35 -26.62 8.92 -7.66
CA ASP A 35 -27.13 8.83 -6.29
C ASP A 35 -26.10 9.09 -5.17
N VAL A 36 -24.95 9.69 -5.49
CA VAL A 36 -23.93 10.07 -4.48
C VAL A 36 -23.74 11.58 -4.47
N VAL A 37 -23.79 12.18 -3.28
CA VAL A 37 -23.48 13.60 -3.11
C VAL A 37 -22.03 13.88 -3.51
N CYS A 38 -21.81 14.87 -4.37
CA CYS A 38 -20.48 15.25 -4.85
C CYS A 38 -20.14 16.66 -4.38
N PHE A 39 -19.00 16.80 -3.71
CA PHE A 39 -18.39 18.08 -3.32
C PHE A 39 -17.24 18.42 -4.27
N ILE A 40 -17.05 19.68 -4.59
CA ILE A 40 -15.94 20.15 -5.44
C ILE A 40 -14.63 20.25 -4.64
N SER A 41 -14.75 20.56 -3.35
CA SER A 41 -13.62 20.62 -2.41
C SER A 41 -13.99 20.02 -1.05
N LEU A 42 -12.97 19.75 -0.23
CA LEU A 42 -13.15 19.31 1.16
C LEU A 42 -13.81 20.41 2.02
N ASP A 43 -13.63 21.69 1.67
CA ASP A 43 -14.20 22.81 2.41
C ASP A 43 -15.73 22.92 2.28
N GLU A 44 -16.31 22.27 1.29
CA GLU A 44 -17.78 22.18 1.10
C GLU A 44 -18.45 21.12 1.97
N VAL A 45 -17.65 20.21 2.57
CA VAL A 45 -18.14 19.14 3.43
C VAL A 45 -18.58 19.73 4.77
N ASN A 46 -19.87 19.86 4.97
CA ASN A 46 -20.48 20.54 6.13
C ASN A 46 -21.30 19.60 7.03
N CYS A 47 -21.10 18.30 6.91
CA CYS A 47 -21.74 17.25 7.69
C CYS A 47 -20.71 16.45 8.48
N PRO A 48 -21.11 15.73 9.55
CA PRO A 48 -20.20 14.87 10.31
C PRO A 48 -19.56 13.80 9.42
N VAL A 49 -18.26 13.59 9.59
CA VAL A 49 -17.45 12.57 8.89
C VAL A 49 -16.54 11.91 9.91
N ASP A 50 -16.52 10.58 9.97
CA ASP A 50 -15.62 9.82 10.83
C ASP A 50 -14.35 9.39 10.11
N LEU A 51 -14.45 9.15 8.79
CA LEU A 51 -13.37 8.61 7.95
C LEU A 51 -13.31 9.30 6.59
N LEU A 52 -12.13 9.73 6.20
CA LEU A 52 -11.81 10.12 4.82
C LEU A 52 -10.93 9.04 4.18
N ILE A 53 -11.38 8.48 3.05
CA ILE A 53 -10.59 7.56 2.22
C ILE A 53 -10.06 8.31 1.01
N ASP A 54 -8.74 8.41 0.91
CA ASP A 54 -8.03 9.14 -0.15
C ASP A 54 -7.37 8.19 -1.17
N PHE A 55 -7.77 8.30 -2.43
CA PHE A 55 -7.13 7.71 -3.60
C PHE A 55 -6.89 8.77 -4.67
N THR A 56 -6.28 9.86 -4.30
CA THR A 56 -6.00 10.97 -5.21
C THR A 56 -4.63 10.82 -5.91
N LEU A 57 -4.07 11.92 -6.36
CA LEU A 57 -2.71 12.04 -6.88
C LEU A 57 -1.82 12.69 -5.82
N PRO A 58 -0.48 12.66 -5.98
CA PRO A 58 0.45 13.41 -5.14
C PRO A 58 0.01 14.87 -4.96
N GLY A 59 0.12 15.37 -3.73
CA GLY A 59 -0.42 16.67 -3.30
C GLY A 59 -1.86 16.61 -2.77
N GLY A 60 -2.69 15.66 -3.22
CA GLY A 60 -4.04 15.45 -2.69
C GLY A 60 -4.04 14.84 -1.30
N ALA A 61 -3.12 13.91 -1.03
CA ALA A 61 -2.97 13.31 0.30
C ALA A 61 -2.60 14.35 1.37
N GLY A 62 -1.73 15.30 1.03
CA GLY A 62 -1.37 16.40 1.93
C GLY A 62 -2.56 17.35 2.23
N LEU A 63 -3.42 17.61 1.25
CA LEU A 63 -4.66 18.38 1.45
C LEU A 63 -5.65 17.61 2.32
N ALA A 64 -5.84 16.30 2.05
CA ALA A 64 -6.68 15.42 2.86
C ALA A 64 -6.20 15.39 4.33
N ALA A 65 -4.89 15.27 4.55
CA ALA A 65 -4.30 15.26 5.89
C ALA A 65 -4.57 16.56 6.66
N LYS A 66 -4.40 17.72 6.03
CA LYS A 66 -4.67 19.02 6.64
C LYS A 66 -6.15 19.18 7.02
N TRP A 67 -7.04 18.75 6.13
CA TRP A 67 -8.47 18.80 6.40
C TRP A 67 -8.88 17.86 7.54
N CYS A 68 -8.39 16.62 7.53
CA CYS A 68 -8.64 15.64 8.59
C CYS A 68 -8.12 16.12 9.95
N GLU A 69 -6.91 16.70 10.00
CA GLU A 69 -6.34 17.32 11.20
C GLU A 69 -7.25 18.42 11.77
N ALA A 70 -7.79 19.28 10.89
CA ALA A 70 -8.62 20.41 11.30
C ALA A 70 -10.02 19.99 11.75
N ASN A 71 -10.56 18.90 11.22
CA ASN A 71 -11.93 18.43 11.46
C ASN A 71 -12.02 17.21 12.38
N ASN A 72 -10.89 16.73 12.92
CA ASN A 72 -10.81 15.55 13.81
C ASN A 72 -11.36 14.28 13.14
N VAL A 73 -10.98 14.04 11.88
CA VAL A 73 -11.43 12.92 11.03
C VAL A 73 -10.29 11.93 10.83
N ALA A 74 -10.55 10.63 10.93
CA ALA A 74 -9.59 9.60 10.58
C ALA A 74 -9.24 9.64 9.08
N LEU A 75 -7.96 9.44 8.73
CA LEU A 75 -7.49 9.45 7.34
C LEU A 75 -6.90 8.11 6.92
N LEU A 76 -7.50 7.48 5.91
CA LEU A 76 -6.89 6.37 5.19
C LEU A 76 -6.46 6.85 3.80
N SER A 77 -5.16 6.83 3.49
CA SER A 77 -4.65 7.21 2.17
C SER A 77 -3.97 6.05 1.46
N GLY A 78 -4.46 5.75 0.26
CA GLY A 78 -3.87 4.82 -0.71
C GLY A 78 -3.16 5.54 -1.86
N THR A 79 -2.92 6.83 -1.74
CA THR A 79 -2.23 7.62 -2.78
C THR A 79 -0.76 7.21 -2.86
N THR A 80 -0.30 6.93 -4.07
CA THR A 80 1.09 6.54 -4.37
C THR A 80 1.91 7.73 -4.87
N GLY A 81 3.24 7.63 -4.80
CA GLY A 81 4.15 8.66 -5.31
C GLY A 81 4.12 9.96 -4.51
N LEU A 82 3.88 9.86 -3.20
CA LEU A 82 3.87 11.00 -2.29
C LEU A 82 5.20 11.75 -2.33
N LYS A 83 5.12 13.06 -2.16
CA LYS A 83 6.27 13.94 -1.97
C LYS A 83 6.54 14.14 -0.48
N ASP A 84 7.70 14.66 -0.14
CA ASP A 84 8.08 14.94 1.25
C ASP A 84 7.06 15.83 1.96
N GLU A 85 6.48 16.80 1.25
CA GLU A 85 5.42 17.69 1.79
C GLU A 85 4.15 16.92 2.18
N ASP A 86 3.77 15.88 1.41
CA ASP A 86 2.63 15.01 1.72
C ASP A 86 2.93 14.19 2.96
N PHE A 87 4.14 13.58 3.05
CA PHE A 87 4.56 12.81 4.22
C PHE A 87 4.59 13.66 5.50
N GLU A 88 5.11 14.87 5.44
CA GLU A 88 5.11 15.79 6.59
C GLU A 88 3.68 16.17 7.00
N ALA A 89 2.75 16.35 6.05
CA ALA A 89 1.35 16.62 6.36
C ALA A 89 0.67 15.42 7.02
N LEU A 90 0.89 14.18 6.52
CA LEU A 90 0.37 12.94 7.12
C LEU A 90 0.91 12.76 8.55
N LYS A 91 2.21 12.94 8.74
CA LYS A 91 2.88 12.85 10.04
C LYS A 91 2.34 13.88 11.04
N ARG A 92 2.11 15.11 10.60
CA ARG A 92 1.52 16.14 11.46
C ARG A 92 0.09 15.81 11.83
N ALA A 93 -0.74 15.38 10.87
CA ALA A 93 -2.13 14.98 11.13
C ALA A 93 -2.20 13.83 12.12
N SER A 94 -1.27 12.88 12.05
CA SER A 94 -1.23 11.71 12.95
C SER A 94 -1.01 12.05 14.44
N LEU A 95 -0.58 13.26 14.75
CA LEU A 95 -0.50 13.74 16.13
C LEU A 95 -1.88 14.04 16.74
N LYS A 96 -2.92 14.20 15.91
CA LYS A 96 -4.28 14.57 16.35
C LYS A 96 -5.35 13.56 15.97
N VAL A 97 -5.16 12.84 14.86
CA VAL A 97 -6.13 11.87 14.34
C VAL A 97 -5.43 10.58 13.92
N PRO A 98 -6.15 9.43 13.86
CA PRO A 98 -5.57 8.22 13.31
C PRO A 98 -5.35 8.37 11.81
N VAL A 99 -4.14 8.09 11.34
CA VAL A 99 -3.73 8.16 9.94
C VAL A 99 -3.13 6.84 9.53
N LEU A 100 -3.70 6.19 8.51
CA LEU A 100 -3.10 5.05 7.84
C LEU A 100 -2.74 5.42 6.41
N TRP A 101 -1.47 5.34 6.06
CA TRP A 101 -1.02 5.44 4.68
C TRP A 101 -0.45 4.11 4.21
N ALA A 102 -0.95 3.64 3.06
CA ALA A 102 -0.45 2.44 2.42
C ALA A 102 -0.54 2.54 0.89
N PRO A 103 0.57 2.37 0.17
CA PRO A 103 0.56 2.38 -1.30
C PRO A 103 -0.16 1.16 -1.88
N ASN A 104 -0.41 0.15 -1.06
CA ASN A 104 -1.19 -1.04 -1.41
C ASN A 104 -1.99 -1.51 -0.19
N LEU A 105 -3.31 -1.62 -0.35
CA LEU A 105 -4.25 -2.01 0.71
C LEU A 105 -4.72 -3.47 0.60
N SER A 106 -4.10 -4.29 -0.25
CA SER A 106 -4.38 -5.73 -0.28
C SER A 106 -3.88 -6.42 0.99
N HIS A 107 -4.76 -7.15 1.68
CA HIS A 107 -4.40 -8.02 2.81
C HIS A 107 -3.28 -9.00 2.44
N GLY A 108 -3.41 -9.63 1.26
CA GLY A 108 -2.42 -10.59 0.79
C GLY A 108 -1.05 -9.96 0.61
N VAL A 109 -0.97 -8.74 0.05
CA VAL A 109 0.30 -8.01 -0.09
C VAL A 109 0.87 -7.63 1.27
N ALA A 110 0.05 -7.15 2.20
CA ALA A 110 0.51 -6.82 3.55
C ALA A 110 1.06 -8.06 4.27
N LEU A 111 0.35 -9.20 4.17
CA LEU A 111 0.79 -10.47 4.76
C LEU A 111 2.12 -10.94 4.16
N ILE A 112 2.24 -11.01 2.83
CA ILE A 112 3.50 -11.47 2.21
C ILE A 112 4.66 -10.52 2.51
N THR A 113 4.41 -9.21 2.67
CA THR A 113 5.44 -8.24 3.07
C THR A 113 6.02 -8.57 4.44
N ALA A 114 5.16 -8.92 5.42
CA ALA A 114 5.60 -9.36 6.74
C ALA A 114 6.36 -10.69 6.69
N LEU A 115 5.84 -11.67 5.94
CA LEU A 115 6.49 -12.97 5.77
C LEU A 115 7.87 -12.85 5.10
N VAL A 116 7.99 -12.01 4.07
CA VAL A 116 9.27 -11.73 3.40
C VAL A 116 10.27 -11.11 4.36
N ARG A 117 9.84 -10.14 5.19
CA ARG A 117 10.71 -9.55 6.22
C ARG A 117 11.22 -10.60 7.21
N GLN A 118 10.33 -11.48 7.70
CA GLN A 118 10.68 -12.54 8.64
C GLN A 118 11.62 -13.56 7.99
N ALA A 119 11.30 -14.04 6.78
CA ALA A 119 12.12 -15.00 6.05
C ALA A 119 13.51 -14.43 5.76
N ALA A 120 13.59 -13.20 5.27
CA ALA A 120 14.87 -12.54 5.01
C ALA A 120 15.71 -12.38 6.27
N GLY A 121 15.08 -12.08 7.41
CA GLY A 121 15.75 -12.00 8.70
C GLY A 121 16.29 -13.35 9.17
N ALA A 122 15.48 -14.40 9.09
CA ALA A 122 15.85 -15.74 9.53
C ALA A 122 16.96 -16.35 8.67
N LEU A 123 16.95 -16.10 7.35
CA LEU A 123 17.92 -16.65 6.40
C LEU A 123 19.19 -15.79 6.30
N GLY A 124 19.10 -14.50 6.60
CA GLY A 124 20.25 -13.59 6.58
C GLY A 124 20.94 -13.53 5.21
N ALA A 125 22.26 -13.60 5.21
CA ALA A 125 23.09 -13.64 4.00
C ALA A 125 23.15 -15.04 3.34
N GLY A 126 22.53 -16.06 3.93
CA GLY A 126 22.56 -17.44 3.44
C GLY A 126 21.65 -17.70 2.25
N ALA A 127 20.81 -16.75 1.85
CA ALA A 127 19.90 -16.90 0.72
C ALA A 127 20.04 -15.74 -0.27
N ASP A 128 20.10 -16.04 -1.57
CA ASP A 128 19.93 -15.05 -2.63
C ASP A 128 18.43 -14.72 -2.77
N ILE A 129 18.10 -13.43 -2.87
CA ILE A 129 16.72 -12.98 -2.98
C ILE A 129 16.45 -12.46 -4.38
N SER A 130 15.38 -12.98 -5.00
CA SER A 130 14.88 -12.46 -6.27
C SER A 130 13.37 -12.21 -6.19
N ILE A 131 12.91 -11.19 -6.93
CA ILE A 131 11.51 -10.79 -6.99
C ILE A 131 11.05 -10.82 -8.44
N ASN A 132 10.04 -11.65 -8.71
CA ASN A 132 9.35 -11.68 -9.99
C ASN A 132 8.03 -10.88 -9.89
N ASP A 133 7.82 -9.94 -10.81
CA ASP A 133 6.76 -8.94 -10.83
C ASP A 133 6.04 -8.97 -12.18
N ILE A 134 4.81 -9.50 -12.21
CA ILE A 134 4.03 -9.68 -13.43
C ILE A 134 2.77 -8.78 -13.37
N HIS A 135 2.58 -7.95 -14.38
CA HIS A 135 1.42 -7.09 -14.52
C HIS A 135 0.94 -6.99 -15.97
N HIS A 136 -0.24 -6.38 -16.15
CA HIS A 136 -0.82 -6.14 -17.48
C HIS A 136 0.12 -5.31 -18.37
N ARG A 137 -0.02 -5.49 -19.68
CA ARG A 137 0.81 -4.86 -20.72
C ARG A 137 0.87 -3.31 -20.67
N TYR A 138 -0.13 -2.66 -20.07
CA TYR A 138 -0.23 -1.20 -20.00
C TYR A 138 0.42 -0.58 -18.76
N LYS A 139 1.00 -1.38 -17.85
CA LYS A 139 1.69 -0.87 -16.66
C LYS A 139 3.07 -0.36 -17.06
N LEU A 140 3.32 0.94 -16.80
CA LEU A 140 4.54 1.62 -17.23
C LEU A 140 5.72 1.45 -16.28
N ASP A 141 5.44 1.45 -14.98
CA ASP A 141 6.49 1.29 -13.95
C ASP A 141 6.99 -0.15 -13.88
N ALA A 142 8.31 -0.31 -13.80
CA ALA A 142 9.00 -1.57 -13.60
C ALA A 142 10.34 -1.31 -12.86
N PRO A 143 10.58 -1.97 -11.71
CA PRO A 143 9.66 -2.82 -10.96
C PRO A 143 8.42 -2.08 -10.45
N SER A 144 7.36 -2.82 -10.10
CA SER A 144 6.16 -2.23 -9.50
C SER A 144 6.43 -1.71 -8.08
N GLY A 145 5.61 -0.76 -7.62
CA GLY A 145 5.69 -0.27 -6.24
C GLY A 145 5.60 -1.37 -5.18
N THR A 146 4.81 -2.44 -5.45
CA THR A 146 4.73 -3.61 -4.57
C THR A 146 6.03 -4.41 -4.56
N ALA A 147 6.66 -4.61 -5.72
CA ALA A 147 7.94 -5.30 -5.80
C ALA A 147 9.03 -4.54 -5.03
N LEU A 148 9.07 -3.21 -5.14
CA LEU A 148 9.99 -2.37 -4.38
C LEU A 148 9.71 -2.42 -2.86
N ALA A 149 8.44 -2.45 -2.45
CA ALA A 149 8.08 -2.59 -1.04
C ALA A 149 8.50 -3.95 -0.47
N LEU A 150 8.38 -5.04 -1.25
CA LEU A 150 8.86 -6.37 -0.87
C LEU A 150 10.39 -6.41 -0.74
N ALA A 151 11.12 -5.75 -1.64
CA ALA A 151 12.58 -5.62 -1.53
C ALA A 151 12.99 -4.84 -0.27
N SER A 152 12.30 -3.73 0.03
CA SER A 152 12.52 -2.97 1.26
C SER A 152 12.27 -3.83 2.51
N ALA A 153 11.20 -4.62 2.53
CA ALA A 153 10.90 -5.53 3.62
C ALA A 153 11.99 -6.60 3.80
N ALA A 154 12.51 -7.15 2.70
CA ALA A 154 13.62 -8.10 2.74
C ALA A 154 14.90 -7.46 3.32
N LYS A 155 15.23 -6.24 2.90
CA LYS A 155 16.37 -5.47 3.42
C LYS A 155 16.23 -5.19 4.92
N GLU A 156 15.05 -4.71 5.35
CA GLU A 156 14.74 -4.49 6.77
C GLU A 156 14.89 -5.77 7.59
N GLY A 157 14.37 -6.89 7.09
CA GLY A 157 14.51 -8.19 7.73
C GLY A 157 15.98 -8.56 7.94
N ARG A 158 16.77 -8.48 6.88
CA ARG A 158 18.23 -8.75 6.94
C ARG A 158 18.95 -7.83 7.93
N SER A 159 18.64 -6.54 7.95
CA SER A 159 19.34 -5.58 8.82
C SER A 159 19.07 -5.83 10.32
N LYS A 160 17.88 -6.30 10.69
CA LYS A 160 17.53 -6.60 12.09
C LYS A 160 18.29 -7.81 12.66
N TYR A 161 18.67 -8.76 11.79
CA TYR A 161 19.27 -10.04 12.20
C TYR A 161 20.72 -10.19 11.76
N SER A 162 21.27 -9.23 11.01
CA SER A 162 22.68 -9.23 10.63
C SER A 162 23.52 -8.89 11.84
N GLN A 163 24.05 -9.92 12.53
CA GLN A 163 25.37 -9.80 13.11
C GLN A 163 26.36 -9.56 11.94
N PRO A 164 27.42 -8.76 12.11
CA PRO A 164 28.39 -8.53 11.05
C PRO A 164 29.05 -9.85 10.65
N LEU A 165 28.51 -10.51 9.64
CA LEU A 165 29.17 -11.63 8.98
C LEU A 165 30.18 -11.03 8.02
N MET A 166 31.44 -11.35 8.29
CA MET A 166 32.63 -11.01 7.50
C MET A 166 32.37 -11.27 6.01
N ASP A 167 32.72 -10.26 5.24
CA ASP A 167 32.96 -10.21 3.78
C ASP A 167 32.92 -11.57 3.04
N LYS A 168 31.79 -11.84 2.38
CA LYS A 168 31.79 -12.71 1.19
C LYS A 168 30.90 -12.03 0.14
N GLU A 169 31.55 -11.60 -0.94
CA GLU A 169 30.82 -11.19 -2.14
C GLU A 169 29.95 -12.35 -2.66
N PRO A 170 28.68 -12.12 -2.99
CA PRO A 170 27.84 -13.15 -3.60
C PRO A 170 28.33 -13.47 -5.01
N PRO A 171 28.36 -14.73 -5.42
CA PRO A 171 28.79 -15.11 -6.75
C PRO A 171 27.74 -14.71 -7.80
N GLY A 172 28.15 -13.86 -8.74
CA GLY A 172 27.61 -13.75 -10.10
C GLY A 172 26.11 -13.49 -10.25
N ALA A 173 25.65 -12.26 -9.97
CA ALA A 173 24.29 -11.84 -10.28
C ALA A 173 24.18 -11.42 -11.76
N LEU A 174 23.37 -12.16 -12.53
CA LEU A 174 22.84 -11.72 -13.83
C LEU A 174 21.50 -11.00 -13.57
N GLY A 175 21.52 -9.68 -13.44
CA GLY A 175 20.33 -8.85 -13.26
C GLY A 175 20.72 -7.48 -12.68
N SER A 176 19.89 -6.46 -12.87
CA SER A 176 20.08 -5.17 -12.23
C SER A 176 19.91 -5.33 -10.71
N ASN A 177 21.01 -5.41 -9.99
CA ASN A 177 21.00 -5.33 -8.53
C ASN A 177 20.67 -3.89 -8.14
N ASP A 178 19.66 -3.70 -7.31
CA ASP A 178 19.61 -2.47 -6.55
C ASP A 178 20.60 -2.56 -5.37
N GLU A 179 20.79 -1.45 -4.66
CA GLU A 179 21.68 -1.39 -3.48
C GLU A 179 21.25 -2.34 -2.33
N SER A 180 20.09 -3.03 -2.46
CA SER A 180 19.57 -3.98 -1.47
C SER A 180 20.10 -5.41 -1.63
N GLY A 181 20.81 -5.70 -2.73
CA GLY A 181 21.23 -7.07 -3.09
C GLY A 181 20.06 -7.97 -3.48
N VAL A 182 18.93 -7.40 -3.92
CA VAL A 182 17.77 -8.10 -4.44
C VAL A 182 17.75 -7.99 -5.96
N THR A 183 17.53 -9.09 -6.66
CA THR A 183 17.37 -9.09 -8.11
C THR A 183 15.89 -9.00 -8.51
N PHE A 184 15.59 -8.26 -9.60
CA PHE A 184 14.23 -8.11 -10.10
C PHE A 184 14.06 -8.70 -11.49
N SER A 185 12.92 -9.34 -11.71
CA SER A 185 12.40 -9.70 -13.03
C SER A 185 11.00 -9.11 -13.17
N SER A 186 10.80 -8.26 -14.17
CA SER A 186 9.50 -7.61 -14.40
C SER A 186 8.92 -8.00 -15.75
N VAL A 187 7.76 -8.64 -15.73
CA VAL A 187 7.02 -9.09 -16.92
C VAL A 187 5.76 -8.22 -17.08
N ARG A 188 5.47 -7.83 -18.33
CA ARG A 188 4.28 -7.06 -18.69
C ARG A 188 3.55 -7.78 -19.80
N GLU A 189 2.45 -8.49 -19.42
CA GLU A 189 1.71 -9.33 -20.35
C GLU A 189 0.21 -9.37 -20.05
N GLY A 190 -0.58 -9.61 -21.07
CA GLY A 190 -2.03 -9.82 -20.96
C GLY A 190 -2.74 -8.74 -20.17
N GLU A 191 -3.67 -9.19 -19.32
CA GLU A 191 -4.51 -8.39 -18.42
C GLU A 191 -4.22 -8.71 -16.95
N VAL A 192 -3.04 -9.25 -16.63
CA VAL A 192 -2.64 -9.62 -15.26
C VAL A 192 -2.76 -8.41 -14.34
N ILE A 193 -3.51 -8.56 -13.24
CA ILE A 193 -3.77 -7.48 -12.29
C ILE A 193 -2.52 -7.15 -11.49
N GLY A 194 -1.82 -8.20 -11.04
CA GLY A 194 -0.56 -8.12 -10.32
C GLY A 194 -0.23 -9.46 -9.66
N GLU A 195 0.92 -10.01 -10.01
CA GLU A 195 1.49 -11.20 -9.39
C GLU A 195 2.90 -10.89 -8.92
N HIS A 196 3.23 -11.31 -7.72
CA HIS A 196 4.54 -11.09 -7.11
C HIS A 196 5.00 -12.40 -6.48
N THR A 197 6.21 -12.82 -6.81
CA THR A 197 6.87 -13.96 -6.18
C THR A 197 8.22 -13.52 -5.66
N VAL A 198 8.46 -13.71 -4.38
CA VAL A 198 9.77 -13.52 -3.75
C VAL A 198 10.38 -14.88 -3.52
N SER A 199 11.53 -15.12 -4.13
CA SER A 199 12.27 -16.38 -4.04
C SER A 199 13.52 -16.17 -3.19
N PHE A 200 13.72 -17.07 -2.23
CA PHE A 200 14.92 -17.18 -1.39
C PHE A 200 15.65 -18.46 -1.78
N LYS A 201 16.74 -18.32 -2.53
CA LYS A 201 17.54 -19.45 -3.02
C LYS A 201 18.73 -19.68 -2.12
N MET A 202 18.78 -20.85 -1.54
CA MET A 202 19.93 -21.39 -0.79
C MET A 202 20.67 -22.43 -1.64
N HIS A 203 21.75 -23.04 -1.11
CA HIS A 203 22.53 -24.01 -1.87
C HIS A 203 21.68 -25.21 -2.34
N ASP A 204 20.87 -25.78 -1.44
CA ASP A 204 20.18 -27.06 -1.69
C ASP A 204 18.65 -26.91 -1.68
N GLU A 205 18.10 -25.71 -1.45
CA GLU A 205 16.66 -25.52 -1.37
C GLU A 205 16.24 -24.11 -1.85
N LEU A 206 14.96 -24.00 -2.20
CA LEU A 206 14.31 -22.80 -2.65
C LEU A 206 13.01 -22.59 -1.85
N ILE A 207 12.84 -21.40 -1.29
CA ILE A 207 11.59 -20.97 -0.68
C ILE A 207 10.98 -19.90 -1.56
N GLU A 208 9.68 -20.02 -1.87
CA GLU A 208 8.94 -19.02 -2.63
C GLU A 208 7.72 -18.54 -1.85
N ILE A 209 7.55 -17.22 -1.79
CA ILE A 209 6.38 -16.55 -1.23
C ILE A 209 5.70 -15.80 -2.37
N SER A 210 4.50 -16.24 -2.75
CA SER A 210 3.78 -15.72 -3.91
C SER A 210 2.43 -15.12 -3.53
N HIS A 211 2.08 -14.04 -4.23
CA HIS A 211 0.76 -13.41 -4.19
C HIS A 211 0.26 -13.15 -5.60
N LYS A 212 -1.03 -13.44 -5.83
CA LYS A 212 -1.73 -13.16 -7.09
C LYS A 212 -3.02 -12.41 -6.80
N ALA A 213 -3.16 -11.22 -7.34
CA ALA A 213 -4.42 -10.51 -7.32
C ALA A 213 -5.35 -11.04 -8.41
N LEU A 214 -6.46 -11.66 -8.04
CA LEU A 214 -7.45 -12.23 -8.98
C LEU A 214 -8.52 -11.21 -9.38
N ASP A 215 -8.76 -10.19 -8.55
CA ASP A 215 -9.66 -9.08 -8.79
C ASP A 215 -9.08 -7.78 -8.20
N ARG A 216 -9.36 -6.65 -8.85
CA ARG A 216 -8.96 -5.31 -8.34
C ARG A 216 -9.75 -4.88 -7.10
N ASP A 217 -10.87 -5.54 -6.81
CA ASP A 217 -11.66 -5.28 -5.62
C ASP A 217 -10.92 -5.57 -4.32
N VAL A 218 -9.84 -6.38 -4.34
CA VAL A 218 -9.00 -6.63 -3.17
C VAL A 218 -8.46 -5.33 -2.55
N PHE A 219 -8.18 -4.31 -3.36
CA PHE A 219 -7.69 -3.01 -2.86
C PHE A 219 -8.80 -2.17 -2.24
N ALA A 220 -10.01 -2.19 -2.84
CA ALA A 220 -11.16 -1.46 -2.32
C ALA A 220 -11.72 -2.12 -1.05
N LYS A 221 -11.80 -3.45 -1.02
CA LYS A 221 -12.16 -4.23 0.18
C LYS A 221 -11.19 -3.97 1.30
N GLY A 222 -9.89 -3.98 1.01
CA GLY A 222 -8.87 -3.66 2.00
C GLY A 222 -8.99 -2.24 2.53
N ALA A 223 -9.33 -1.26 1.68
CA ALA A 223 -9.57 0.11 2.14
C ALA A 223 -10.76 0.22 3.10
N LEU A 224 -11.86 -0.47 2.82
CA LEU A 224 -13.03 -0.47 3.71
C LEU A 224 -12.70 -1.15 5.04
N GLN A 225 -12.09 -2.31 5.03
CA GLN A 225 -11.75 -3.06 6.24
C GLN A 225 -10.68 -2.33 7.08
N ALA A 226 -9.66 -1.74 6.45
CA ALA A 226 -8.69 -0.91 7.14
C ALA A 226 -9.32 0.37 7.71
N GLY A 227 -10.27 0.97 7.00
CA GLY A 227 -11.00 2.14 7.45
C GLY A 227 -11.86 1.84 8.69
N GLU A 228 -12.59 0.72 8.69
CA GLU A 228 -13.36 0.28 9.85
C GLU A 228 -12.49 0.03 11.09
N TRP A 229 -11.30 -0.51 10.89
CA TRP A 229 -10.33 -0.68 11.97
C TRP A 229 -9.77 0.67 12.44
N LEU A 230 -9.42 1.56 11.49
CA LEU A 230 -8.71 2.80 11.75
C LEU A 230 -9.51 3.78 12.61
N VAL A 231 -10.82 3.91 12.38
CA VAL A 231 -11.68 4.82 13.17
C VAL A 231 -11.76 4.48 14.65
N LYS A 232 -11.37 3.26 15.03
CA LYS A 232 -11.34 2.78 16.42
C LYS A 232 -9.97 3.01 17.09
N GLN A 233 -8.99 3.54 16.35
CA GLN A 233 -7.64 3.74 16.86
C GLN A 233 -7.46 5.14 17.48
N PRO A 234 -6.58 5.30 18.46
CA PRO A 234 -6.18 6.62 18.93
C PRO A 234 -5.40 7.38 17.85
N PRO A 235 -5.19 8.69 18.03
CA PRO A 235 -4.27 9.44 17.17
C PRO A 235 -2.93 8.73 17.02
N GLY A 236 -2.45 8.59 15.80
CA GLY A 236 -1.22 7.87 15.50
C GLY A 236 -1.02 7.66 14.01
N HIS A 237 0.22 7.33 13.63
CA HIS A 237 0.56 6.94 12.27
C HIS A 237 0.62 5.41 12.17
N TYR A 238 -0.23 4.84 11.35
CA TYR A 238 -0.43 3.40 11.21
C TYR A 238 -0.02 2.90 9.83
N SER A 239 0.47 1.68 9.79
CA SER A 239 0.79 0.90 8.60
C SER A 239 -0.21 -0.24 8.38
N THR A 240 -0.11 -0.92 7.25
CA THR A 240 -0.85 -2.17 7.02
C THR A 240 -0.44 -3.29 7.98
N ALA A 241 0.80 -3.28 8.48
CA ALA A 241 1.24 -4.24 9.49
C ALA A 241 0.53 -4.03 10.83
N ASP A 242 0.34 -2.77 11.26
CA ASP A 242 -0.42 -2.44 12.46
C ASP A 242 -1.88 -2.89 12.33
N TRP A 243 -2.51 -2.59 11.18
CA TRP A 243 -3.87 -3.00 10.89
C TRP A 243 -4.08 -4.52 10.96
N LEU A 244 -3.12 -5.30 10.48
CA LEU A 244 -3.21 -6.77 10.47
C LEU A 244 -2.62 -7.43 11.72
N GLY A 245 -2.10 -6.66 12.69
CA GLY A 245 -1.42 -7.20 13.87
C GLY A 245 -0.14 -7.97 13.55
N LEU A 246 0.53 -7.61 12.46
CA LEU A 246 1.79 -8.21 11.99
C LEU A 246 2.97 -7.38 12.51
N GLN A 247 3.54 -7.76 13.64
CA GLN A 247 4.71 -7.10 14.24
C GLN A 247 6.01 -7.81 13.89
#